data_7030a26f5b8c0b99f2392ba9caeb101e
#
_entry.id   7030a26f5b8c0b99f2392ba9caeb101e
#
_cell.length_a   1.000
_cell.length_b   1.000
_cell.length_c   1.000
_cell.angle_alpha   90.00
_cell.angle_beta   90.00
_cell.angle_gamma   90.00
#
_symmetry.space_group_name_H-M   'P 1'
#
loop_
_entity.id
_entity.type
_entity.pdbx_description
1 polymer ?
#
loop_
_entity_poly.entity_id
_entity_poly.type
_entity_poly.pdbx_seq_one_letter_code
_entity_poly.pdbx_strand_id
1 'polypeptide(L)'
;MYRSTTSGKVRFFKMKIIFHEDYNDSTYAPDTAAAKGRMEAIMDVLSRESGYPVIKPVAAGVDDLLRAHTREHVDTIRQDEKLFYMACLAAGGAISAAQIAYSKEPAFACIRPPGHHASRNSRWGFCYFNNMGIALLKLMSKGEIKGAFVLDFDAHKGDGNIDVLSEYPEIGILNPFSSDRQAYIEEIEKALKEIIGIDIIGVSAGFDSYEKDLGKKLKRFDFYHMGRLLKKASNRLCNGRRFAVLEGGYYQADLGKNVLAFCQGFDD
;
A
#
# COMPACT_ATOMS: atom_id res chain seq x y z
N MET A 1 15.42 29.08 -43.32
CA MET A 1 14.72 29.19 -42.05
C MET A 1 14.01 27.86 -41.79
N TYR A 2 14.66 26.96 -41.04
CA TYR A 2 14.05 25.70 -40.63
C TYR A 2 13.68 25.85 -39.16
N ARG A 3 12.38 25.85 -38.85
CA ARG A 3 11.88 25.74 -37.50
C ARG A 3 11.77 24.25 -37.17
N SER A 4 12.65 23.77 -36.31
CA SER A 4 12.55 22.47 -35.66
C SER A 4 11.51 22.58 -34.56
N THR A 5 10.33 21.98 -34.73
CA THR A 5 9.35 21.76 -33.70
C THR A 5 9.64 20.43 -33.06
N THR A 6 10.42 20.41 -31.98
CA THR A 6 10.48 19.26 -31.05
C THR A 6 9.18 19.22 -30.27
N SER A 7 8.26 18.35 -30.68
CA SER A 7 7.08 18.03 -29.89
C SER A 7 7.55 17.36 -28.56
N GLY A 8 7.56 18.12 -27.48
CA GLY A 8 7.74 17.60 -26.15
C GLY A 8 6.60 16.63 -25.82
N LYS A 9 6.83 15.33 -25.98
CA LYS A 9 5.95 14.31 -25.41
C LYS A 9 5.96 14.52 -23.90
N VAL A 10 4.88 15.06 -23.35
CA VAL A 10 4.61 15.02 -21.92
C VAL A 10 4.64 13.54 -21.54
N ARG A 11 5.68 13.11 -20.83
CA ARG A 11 5.75 11.77 -20.27
C ARG A 11 4.70 11.72 -19.16
N PHE A 12 3.53 11.20 -19.44
CA PHE A 12 2.63 10.72 -18.38
C PHE A 12 3.32 9.52 -17.73
N PHE A 13 3.81 9.70 -16.53
CA PHE A 13 4.37 8.61 -15.76
C PHE A 13 3.21 7.68 -15.39
N LYS A 14 3.16 6.51 -16.02
CA LYS A 14 2.22 5.46 -15.61
C LYS A 14 2.63 4.89 -14.27
N MET A 15 1.66 4.69 -13.40
CA MET A 15 1.85 4.00 -12.13
C MET A 15 2.59 2.67 -12.32
N LYS A 16 3.42 2.29 -11.35
CA LYS A 16 4.12 1.00 -11.34
C LYS A 16 3.39 0.02 -10.43
N ILE A 17 3.25 -1.22 -10.86
CA ILE A 17 2.80 -2.32 -10.01
C ILE A 17 4.02 -3.08 -9.52
N ILE A 18 4.14 -3.26 -8.20
CA ILE A 18 5.19 -4.08 -7.61
C ILE A 18 4.58 -5.45 -7.35
N PHE A 19 5.14 -6.48 -7.98
CA PHE A 19 4.65 -7.85 -7.86
C PHE A 19 5.77 -8.87 -8.08
N HIS A 20 5.72 -9.97 -7.33
CA HIS A 20 6.56 -11.13 -7.51
C HIS A 20 5.69 -12.38 -7.70
N GLU A 21 6.06 -13.28 -8.60
CA GLU A 21 5.30 -14.51 -8.85
C GLU A 21 5.18 -15.41 -7.63
N ASP A 22 6.14 -15.37 -6.71
CA ASP A 22 6.08 -16.14 -5.46
C ASP A 22 4.88 -15.71 -4.59
N TYR A 23 4.33 -14.52 -4.79
CA TYR A 23 3.07 -14.14 -4.13
C TYR A 23 1.88 -15.01 -4.56
N ASN A 24 1.98 -15.85 -5.59
CA ASN A 24 0.96 -16.85 -5.93
C ASN A 24 1.05 -18.11 -5.05
N ASP A 25 2.15 -18.32 -4.32
CA ASP A 25 2.28 -19.45 -3.40
C ASP A 25 1.40 -19.28 -2.16
N SER A 26 0.31 -20.02 -2.11
CA SER A 26 -0.67 -20.00 -1.00
C SER A 26 -0.26 -20.87 0.20
N THR A 27 0.89 -21.54 0.17
CA THR A 27 1.24 -22.55 1.17
C THR A 27 2.15 -22.03 2.29
N TYR A 28 2.42 -20.71 2.32
CA TYR A 28 3.22 -20.08 3.38
C TYR A 28 2.43 -19.88 4.69
N ALA A 29 1.10 -19.83 4.63
CA ALA A 29 0.24 -19.74 5.80
C ALA A 29 -1.15 -20.34 5.51
N PRO A 30 -1.84 -20.90 6.51
CA PRO A 30 -3.18 -21.50 6.34
C PRO A 30 -4.29 -20.46 6.58
N ASP A 31 -4.21 -19.28 5.99
CA ASP A 31 -5.13 -18.19 6.25
C ASP A 31 -5.76 -17.61 4.97
N THR A 32 -6.76 -16.73 5.15
CA THR A 32 -7.54 -16.15 4.05
C THR A 32 -6.70 -15.21 3.17
N ALA A 33 -5.71 -14.51 3.74
CA ALA A 33 -4.83 -13.64 2.98
C ALA A 33 -3.86 -14.46 2.10
N ALA A 34 -3.53 -15.69 2.55
CA ALA A 34 -2.75 -16.66 1.79
C ALA A 34 -3.60 -17.48 0.79
N ALA A 35 -4.93 -17.30 0.75
CA ALA A 35 -5.81 -18.11 -0.08
C ALA A 35 -5.36 -18.18 -1.55
N LYS A 36 -5.43 -19.39 -2.11
CA LYS A 36 -5.16 -19.65 -3.53
C LYS A 36 -6.08 -18.83 -4.42
N GLY A 37 -5.57 -18.30 -5.51
CA GLY A 37 -6.32 -17.50 -6.47
C GLY A 37 -6.45 -16.02 -6.10
N ARG A 38 -6.10 -15.60 -4.87
CA ARG A 38 -6.26 -14.20 -4.43
C ARG A 38 -5.39 -13.23 -5.24
N MET A 39 -4.11 -13.55 -5.40
CA MET A 39 -3.18 -12.68 -6.14
C MET A 39 -3.40 -12.79 -7.64
N GLU A 40 -3.69 -13.98 -8.12
CA GLU A 40 -4.03 -14.23 -9.51
C GLU A 40 -5.26 -13.44 -9.94
N ALA A 41 -6.32 -13.38 -9.11
CA ALA A 41 -7.52 -12.60 -9.39
C ALA A 41 -7.23 -11.09 -9.56
N ILE A 42 -6.24 -10.56 -8.84
CA ILE A 42 -5.80 -9.17 -8.99
C ILE A 42 -4.96 -9.00 -10.26
N MET A 43 -3.92 -9.81 -10.40
CA MET A 43 -2.95 -9.66 -11.49
C MET A 43 -3.54 -9.95 -12.86
N ASP A 44 -4.49 -10.87 -12.95
CA ASP A 44 -5.24 -11.15 -14.18
C ASP A 44 -5.99 -9.91 -14.70
N VAL A 45 -6.60 -9.13 -13.82
CA VAL A 45 -7.29 -7.89 -14.20
C VAL A 45 -6.29 -6.79 -14.52
N LEU A 46 -5.28 -6.58 -13.67
CA LEU A 46 -4.28 -5.52 -13.88
C LEU A 46 -3.50 -5.73 -15.18
N SER A 47 -3.07 -6.95 -15.49
CA SER A 47 -2.30 -7.24 -16.71
C SER A 47 -3.11 -7.06 -17.99
N ARG A 48 -4.41 -7.39 -17.96
CA ARG A 48 -5.27 -7.28 -19.15
C ARG A 48 -5.78 -5.87 -19.41
N GLU A 49 -6.07 -5.11 -18.35
CA GLU A 49 -6.89 -3.89 -18.46
C GLU A 49 -6.11 -2.59 -18.18
N SER A 50 -4.92 -2.63 -17.55
CA SER A 50 -4.24 -1.39 -17.17
C SER A 50 -3.06 -1.01 -18.05
N GLY A 51 -2.29 -1.98 -18.49
CA GLY A 51 -1.00 -1.76 -19.15
C GLY A 51 0.05 -1.11 -18.24
N TYR A 52 -0.10 -1.21 -16.92
CA TYR A 52 0.88 -0.73 -15.94
C TYR A 52 2.14 -1.60 -15.98
N PRO A 53 3.34 -1.00 -15.99
CA PRO A 53 4.59 -1.74 -15.85
C PRO A 53 4.65 -2.49 -14.53
N VAL A 54 5.04 -3.76 -14.57
CA VAL A 54 5.25 -4.58 -13.38
C VAL A 54 6.75 -4.58 -13.04
N ILE A 55 7.05 -4.28 -11.79
CA ILE A 55 8.41 -4.26 -11.23
C ILE A 55 8.51 -5.39 -10.20
N LYS A 56 9.54 -6.21 -10.34
CA LYS A 56 9.81 -7.32 -9.42
C LYS A 56 10.60 -6.79 -8.21
N PRO A 57 10.10 -6.97 -6.97
CA PRO A 57 10.82 -6.54 -5.78
C PRO A 57 11.90 -7.56 -5.39
N VAL A 58 12.82 -7.09 -4.52
CA VAL A 58 13.75 -7.95 -3.78
C VAL A 58 13.26 -8.04 -2.34
N ALA A 59 13.46 -9.17 -1.67
CA ALA A 59 13.11 -9.33 -0.26
C ALA A 59 13.87 -8.33 0.63
N ALA A 60 13.19 -7.80 1.64
CA ALA A 60 13.81 -6.90 2.62
C ALA A 60 14.86 -7.63 3.45
N GLY A 61 15.96 -6.95 3.75
CA GLY A 61 16.97 -7.44 4.68
C GLY A 61 16.54 -7.26 6.14
N VAL A 62 17.21 -7.99 7.04
CA VAL A 62 16.91 -7.92 8.49
C VAL A 62 17.04 -6.49 9.03
N ASP A 63 18.03 -5.73 8.57
CA ASP A 63 18.20 -4.34 9.01
C ASP A 63 17.00 -3.45 8.64
N ASP A 64 16.29 -3.77 7.55
CA ASP A 64 15.08 -3.06 7.19
C ASP A 64 13.91 -3.44 8.10
N LEU A 65 13.78 -4.72 8.45
CA LEU A 65 12.76 -5.20 9.39
C LEU A 65 12.92 -4.59 10.77
N LEU A 66 14.16 -4.46 11.25
CA LEU A 66 14.50 -3.90 12.57
C LEU A 66 14.22 -2.39 12.70
N ARG A 67 13.87 -1.70 11.62
CA ARG A 67 13.38 -0.32 11.70
C ARG A 67 12.01 -0.24 12.36
N ALA A 68 11.16 -1.23 12.11
CA ALA A 68 9.78 -1.28 12.59
C ALA A 68 9.58 -2.28 13.73
N HIS A 69 10.42 -3.29 13.83
CA HIS A 69 10.23 -4.43 14.74
C HIS A 69 11.40 -4.67 15.67
N THR A 70 11.10 -5.30 16.82
CA THR A 70 12.13 -5.79 17.73
C THR A 70 12.84 -7.01 17.13
N ARG A 71 14.07 -7.26 17.58
CA ARG A 71 14.81 -8.47 17.20
C ARG A 71 14.05 -9.73 17.53
N GLU A 72 13.44 -9.79 18.71
CA GLU A 72 12.65 -10.92 19.18
C GLU A 72 11.49 -11.25 18.25
N HIS A 73 10.76 -10.23 17.79
CA HIS A 73 9.68 -10.41 16.81
C HIS A 73 10.19 -10.98 15.48
N VAL A 74 11.27 -10.42 14.95
CA VAL A 74 11.89 -10.88 13.70
C VAL A 74 12.35 -12.34 13.83
N ASP A 75 13.01 -12.69 14.94
CA ASP A 75 13.50 -14.04 15.18
C ASP A 75 12.37 -15.05 15.39
N THR A 76 11.23 -14.62 15.96
CA THR A 76 10.02 -15.45 16.08
C THR A 76 9.45 -15.81 14.70
N ILE A 77 9.33 -14.83 13.79
CA ILE A 77 8.81 -15.10 12.43
C ILE A 77 9.80 -15.96 11.62
N ARG A 78 11.11 -15.80 11.86
CA ARG A 78 12.18 -16.55 11.18
C ARG A 78 12.15 -18.06 11.46
N GLN A 79 11.48 -18.51 12.50
CA GLN A 79 11.37 -19.95 12.82
C GLN A 79 10.64 -20.74 11.73
N ASP A 80 9.78 -20.07 10.95
CA ASP A 80 9.18 -20.64 9.73
C ASP A 80 9.86 -19.98 8.51
N GLU A 81 10.77 -20.71 7.86
CA GLU A 81 11.58 -20.20 6.76
C GLU A 81 10.74 -19.70 5.58
N LYS A 82 9.67 -20.44 5.27
CA LYS A 82 8.79 -20.10 4.14
C LYS A 82 7.98 -18.84 4.40
N LEU A 83 7.39 -18.77 5.58
CA LEU A 83 6.66 -17.59 6.05
C LEU A 83 7.59 -16.37 6.12
N PHE A 84 8.78 -16.54 6.70
CA PHE A 84 9.77 -15.47 6.81
C PHE A 84 10.18 -14.93 5.45
N TYR A 85 10.49 -15.82 4.49
CA TYR A 85 10.80 -15.41 3.12
C TYR A 85 9.66 -14.58 2.50
N MET A 86 8.41 -15.06 2.59
CA MET A 86 7.26 -14.38 2.02
C MET A 86 7.02 -13.02 2.67
N ALA A 87 7.13 -12.94 4.01
CA ALA A 87 6.98 -11.68 4.74
C ALA A 87 8.11 -10.68 4.41
N CYS A 88 9.35 -11.14 4.28
CA CYS A 88 10.46 -10.30 3.81
C CYS A 88 10.24 -9.81 2.37
N LEU A 89 9.70 -10.66 1.51
CA LEU A 89 9.40 -10.28 0.13
C LEU A 89 8.29 -9.22 0.07
N ALA A 90 7.25 -9.33 0.92
CA ALA A 90 6.20 -8.31 1.04
C ALA A 90 6.76 -6.97 1.52
N ALA A 91 7.57 -6.97 2.58
CA ALA A 91 8.24 -5.77 3.07
C ALA A 91 9.14 -5.13 2.00
N GLY A 92 9.89 -5.94 1.25
CA GLY A 92 10.71 -5.50 0.12
C GLY A 92 9.88 -4.88 -1.01
N GLY A 93 8.68 -5.43 -1.25
CA GLY A 93 7.72 -4.88 -2.20
C GLY A 93 7.22 -3.49 -1.79
N ALA A 94 6.90 -3.30 -0.51
CA ALA A 94 6.50 -2.00 0.03
C ALA A 94 7.64 -0.98 -0.05
N ILE A 95 8.88 -1.38 0.29
CA ILE A 95 10.07 -0.54 0.14
C ILE A 95 10.25 -0.10 -1.32
N SER A 96 10.12 -1.02 -2.27
CA SER A 96 10.26 -0.73 -3.70
C SER A 96 9.21 0.29 -4.16
N ALA A 97 7.95 0.13 -3.74
CA ALA A 97 6.88 1.08 -4.04
C ALA A 97 7.16 2.47 -3.47
N ALA A 98 7.61 2.56 -2.21
CA ALA A 98 7.94 3.81 -1.56
C ALA A 98 9.11 4.54 -2.24
N GLN A 99 10.16 3.83 -2.65
CA GLN A 99 11.31 4.38 -3.37
C GLN A 99 10.93 4.92 -4.75
N ILE A 100 10.09 4.19 -5.49
CA ILE A 100 9.54 4.64 -6.78
C ILE A 100 8.70 5.90 -6.58
N ALA A 101 7.85 5.92 -5.55
CA ALA A 101 7.02 7.08 -5.23
C ALA A 101 7.87 8.31 -4.83
N TYR A 102 8.97 8.11 -4.11
CA TYR A 102 9.91 9.19 -3.81
C TYR A 102 10.48 9.82 -5.08
N SER A 103 10.70 9.04 -6.14
CA SER A 103 11.09 9.51 -7.48
C SER A 103 9.94 10.13 -8.28
N LYS A 104 8.78 10.38 -7.67
CA LYS A 104 7.57 11.01 -8.22
C LYS A 104 6.79 10.15 -9.24
N GLU A 105 7.01 8.85 -9.24
CA GLU A 105 6.20 7.90 -9.99
C GLU A 105 5.24 7.19 -9.01
N PRO A 106 3.91 7.25 -9.18
CA PRO A 106 3.02 6.53 -8.27
C PRO A 106 3.26 5.02 -8.37
N ALA A 107 3.11 4.31 -7.24
CA ALA A 107 3.33 2.88 -7.20
C ALA A 107 2.30 2.16 -6.33
N PHE A 108 1.90 0.96 -6.74
CA PHE A 108 1.04 0.06 -5.97
C PHE A 108 1.78 -1.26 -5.75
N ALA A 109 2.04 -1.60 -4.49
CA ALA A 109 2.61 -2.88 -4.10
C ALA A 109 1.50 -3.92 -3.96
N CYS A 110 1.32 -4.76 -5.00
CA CYS A 110 0.44 -5.91 -5.01
C CYS A 110 1.15 -7.07 -4.32
N ILE A 111 1.18 -7.05 -3.00
CA ILE A 111 1.98 -7.91 -2.13
C ILE A 111 1.10 -8.74 -1.20
N ARG A 112 1.66 -9.82 -0.65
CA ARG A 112 1.18 -10.57 0.51
C ARG A 112 2.34 -11.23 1.25
N PRO A 113 2.27 -11.46 2.59
CA PRO A 113 1.15 -11.14 3.49
C PRO A 113 0.92 -9.64 3.68
N PRO A 114 -0.27 -9.24 4.20
CA PRO A 114 -0.54 -7.87 4.62
C PRO A 114 0.31 -7.46 5.83
N GLY A 115 0.26 -6.18 6.24
CA GLY A 115 1.16 -5.70 7.28
C GLY A 115 0.57 -4.80 8.35
N HIS A 116 -0.59 -4.18 8.13
CA HIS A 116 -1.09 -3.09 8.97
C HIS A 116 -1.44 -3.46 10.42
N HIS A 117 -1.55 -4.75 10.75
CA HIS A 117 -1.73 -5.26 12.12
C HIS A 117 -0.44 -5.74 12.78
N ALA A 118 0.70 -5.71 12.12
CA ALA A 118 1.96 -6.08 12.73
C ALA A 118 2.51 -4.90 13.55
N SER A 119 2.48 -5.02 14.87
CA SER A 119 3.06 -4.09 15.84
C SER A 119 4.57 -4.33 16.00
N ARG A 120 5.25 -3.50 16.79
CA ARG A 120 6.71 -3.59 16.99
C ARG A 120 7.15 -4.96 17.50
N ASN A 121 6.39 -5.58 18.38
CA ASN A 121 6.73 -6.86 19.01
C ASN A 121 5.57 -7.85 19.05
N SER A 122 4.54 -7.67 18.24
CA SER A 122 3.39 -8.58 18.16
C SER A 122 2.76 -8.55 16.78
N ARG A 123 1.90 -9.53 16.50
CA ARG A 123 1.20 -9.65 15.23
C ARG A 123 -0.16 -10.31 15.37
N TRP A 124 -1.07 -9.96 14.47
CA TRP A 124 -2.35 -10.65 14.30
C TRP A 124 -2.91 -10.36 12.89
N GLY A 125 -4.10 -10.83 12.56
CA GLY A 125 -4.81 -10.45 11.33
C GLY A 125 -4.05 -10.77 10.03
N PHE A 126 -3.33 -11.90 9.98
CA PHE A 126 -2.52 -12.34 8.83
C PHE A 126 -1.28 -11.47 8.54
N CYS A 127 -0.99 -10.47 9.37
CA CYS A 127 0.14 -9.57 9.25
C CYS A 127 1.34 -10.09 10.04
N TYR A 128 2.52 -10.09 9.44
CA TYR A 128 3.75 -10.60 10.06
C TYR A 128 4.79 -9.51 10.27
N PHE A 129 5.03 -8.68 9.26
CA PHE A 129 5.82 -7.47 9.34
C PHE A 129 5.01 -6.27 8.88
N ASN A 130 5.25 -5.11 9.47
CA ASN A 130 4.59 -3.86 9.12
C ASN A 130 5.16 -3.29 7.83
N ASN A 131 4.57 -3.68 6.71
CA ASN A 131 5.05 -3.30 5.38
C ASN A 131 5.11 -1.77 5.18
N MET A 132 4.08 -1.05 5.64
CA MET A 132 3.99 0.41 5.54
C MET A 132 5.04 1.09 6.40
N GLY A 133 5.14 0.70 7.68
CA GLY A 133 6.12 1.26 8.61
C GLY A 133 7.56 1.03 8.15
N ILE A 134 7.90 -0.20 7.74
CA ILE A 134 9.24 -0.52 7.21
C ILE A 134 9.60 0.37 6.03
N ALA A 135 8.68 0.55 5.08
CA ALA A 135 8.90 1.34 3.88
C ALA A 135 9.14 2.83 4.20
N LEU A 136 8.31 3.42 5.05
CA LEU A 136 8.43 4.82 5.45
C LEU A 136 9.69 5.06 6.28
N LEU A 137 9.94 4.22 7.29
CA LEU A 137 11.11 4.34 8.16
C LEU A 137 12.43 4.14 7.40
N LYS A 138 12.42 3.35 6.33
CA LYS A 138 13.57 3.25 5.43
C LYS A 138 13.85 4.56 4.70
N LEU A 139 12.84 5.22 4.15
CA LEU A 139 13.01 6.53 3.50
C LEU A 139 13.48 7.59 4.51
N MET A 140 12.91 7.61 5.71
CA MET A 140 13.31 8.53 6.78
C MET A 140 14.78 8.32 7.20
N SER A 141 15.21 7.07 7.37
CA SER A 141 16.58 6.75 7.77
C SER A 141 17.64 7.17 6.74
N LYS A 142 17.25 7.32 5.48
CA LYS A 142 18.09 7.86 4.41
C LYS A 142 18.02 9.39 4.30
N GLY A 143 17.19 10.06 5.11
CA GLY A 143 16.94 11.50 4.99
C GLY A 143 16.18 11.90 3.73
N GLU A 144 15.55 10.95 3.04
CA GLU A 144 14.78 11.17 1.81
C GLU A 144 13.44 11.85 2.10
N ILE A 145 12.81 11.55 3.23
CA ILE A 145 11.60 12.20 3.73
C ILE A 145 11.78 12.58 5.20
N LYS A 146 11.03 13.61 5.64
CA LYS A 146 10.93 14.02 7.05
C LYS A 146 9.56 13.70 7.62
N GLY A 147 8.50 13.79 6.81
CA GLY A 147 7.13 13.54 7.24
C GLY A 147 6.33 12.79 6.17
N ALA A 148 5.29 12.10 6.62
CA ALA A 148 4.40 11.34 5.77
C ALA A 148 2.95 11.40 6.25
N PHE A 149 2.03 11.03 5.40
CA PHE A 149 0.66 10.75 5.78
C PHE A 149 0.28 9.34 5.32
N VAL A 150 -0.32 8.56 6.20
CA VAL A 150 -0.83 7.23 5.91
C VAL A 150 -2.36 7.24 5.96
N LEU A 151 -2.99 6.92 4.83
CA LEU A 151 -4.40 6.55 4.79
C LEU A 151 -4.50 5.03 4.86
N ASP A 152 -5.14 4.50 5.88
CA ASP A 152 -5.45 3.08 6.01
C ASP A 152 -6.96 2.90 5.86
N PHE A 153 -7.41 2.43 4.68
CA PHE A 153 -8.82 2.25 4.38
C PHE A 153 -9.28 0.78 4.42
N ASP A 154 -8.48 -0.10 5.03
CA ASP A 154 -8.92 -1.45 5.36
C ASP A 154 -10.18 -1.43 6.25
N ALA A 155 -10.97 -2.48 6.24
CA ALA A 155 -12.15 -2.59 7.09
C ALA A 155 -11.80 -2.62 8.59
N HIS A 156 -10.57 -3.04 8.89
CA HIS A 156 -10.04 -3.15 10.24
C HIS A 156 -9.11 -1.97 10.54
N LYS A 157 -9.08 -1.52 11.78
CA LYS A 157 -8.16 -0.48 12.22
C LYS A 157 -6.71 -0.99 12.13
N GLY A 158 -5.85 -0.27 11.44
CA GLY A 158 -4.41 -0.58 11.34
C GLY A 158 -3.65 -0.27 12.62
N ASP A 159 -3.93 -1.02 13.68
CA ASP A 159 -3.34 -0.85 15.00
C ASP A 159 -1.82 -1.06 15.00
N GLY A 160 -1.31 -1.94 14.13
CA GLY A 160 0.13 -2.10 13.92
C GLY A 160 0.78 -0.88 13.29
N ASN A 161 0.13 -0.25 12.28
CA ASN A 161 0.61 1.02 11.73
C ASN A 161 0.69 2.10 12.80
N ILE A 162 -0.33 2.20 13.67
CA ILE A 162 -0.37 3.17 14.76
C ILE A 162 0.76 2.89 15.75
N ASP A 163 0.92 1.62 16.18
CA ASP A 163 1.95 1.24 17.16
C ASP A 163 3.37 1.54 16.64
N VAL A 164 3.68 1.10 15.41
CA VAL A 164 5.01 1.27 14.81
C VAL A 164 5.34 2.73 14.54
N LEU A 165 4.38 3.54 14.12
CA LEU A 165 4.61 4.91 13.67
C LEU A 165 4.30 5.97 14.73
N SER A 166 3.76 5.61 15.91
CA SER A 166 3.43 6.55 16.98
C SER A 166 4.63 7.31 17.55
N GLU A 167 5.85 6.77 17.43
CA GLU A 167 7.08 7.43 17.85
C GLU A 167 7.54 8.54 16.88
N TYR A 168 6.87 8.70 15.74
CA TYR A 168 7.23 9.65 14.69
C TYR A 168 6.10 10.66 14.50
N PRO A 169 6.07 11.76 15.28
CA PRO A 169 4.99 12.75 15.24
C PRO A 169 4.83 13.44 13.88
N GLU A 170 5.83 13.33 13.01
CA GLU A 170 5.79 13.84 11.65
C GLU A 170 5.00 12.92 10.68
N ILE A 171 4.55 11.74 11.16
CA ILE A 171 3.74 10.82 10.38
C ILE A 171 2.30 10.86 10.88
N GLY A 172 1.42 11.47 10.09
CA GLY A 172 -0.03 11.42 10.34
C GLY A 172 -0.64 10.11 9.85
N ILE A 173 -1.59 9.56 10.61
CA ILE A 173 -2.32 8.33 10.23
C ILE A 173 -3.82 8.59 10.32
N LEU A 174 -4.55 8.23 9.28
CA LEU A 174 -6.01 8.18 9.28
C LEU A 174 -6.47 6.74 9.03
N ASN A 175 -7.26 6.22 9.98
CA ASN A 175 -8.12 5.06 9.80
C ASN A 175 -9.56 5.56 9.78
N PRO A 176 -10.23 5.71 8.63
CA PRO A 176 -11.60 6.22 8.59
C PRO A 176 -12.55 5.27 9.32
N PHE A 177 -13.41 5.81 10.16
CA PHE A 177 -14.16 4.99 11.12
C PHE A 177 -15.67 4.96 10.86
N SER A 178 -16.24 5.91 10.12
CA SER A 178 -17.69 5.98 9.92
C SER A 178 -18.28 4.69 9.35
N SER A 179 -19.40 4.23 9.92
CA SER A 179 -20.20 3.13 9.37
C SER A 179 -21.01 3.58 8.16
N ASP A 180 -21.35 4.87 8.06
CA ASP A 180 -22.01 5.45 6.90
C ASP A 180 -21.00 5.67 5.77
N ARG A 181 -21.36 5.22 4.57
CA ARG A 181 -20.48 5.27 3.39
C ARG A 181 -20.12 6.70 2.98
N GLN A 182 -21.08 7.61 3.02
CA GLN A 182 -20.86 9.00 2.61
C GLN A 182 -19.97 9.72 3.62
N ALA A 183 -20.28 9.58 4.91
CA ALA A 183 -19.48 10.15 5.99
C ALA A 183 -18.04 9.58 6.01
N TYR A 184 -17.85 8.30 5.65
CA TYR A 184 -16.53 7.70 5.51
C TYR A 184 -15.68 8.40 4.45
N ILE A 185 -16.25 8.70 3.29
CA ILE A 185 -15.54 9.43 2.22
C ILE A 185 -15.29 10.88 2.62
N GLU A 186 -16.26 11.55 3.27
CA GLU A 186 -16.12 12.92 3.75
C GLU A 186 -15.02 13.06 4.82
N GLU A 187 -14.86 12.05 5.68
CA GLU A 187 -13.76 11.98 6.66
C GLU A 187 -12.39 11.98 5.97
N ILE A 188 -12.22 11.16 4.91
CA ILE A 188 -11.01 11.12 4.10
C ILE A 188 -10.78 12.47 3.41
N GLU A 189 -11.80 13.04 2.77
CA GLU A 189 -11.69 14.32 2.09
C GLU A 189 -11.28 15.44 3.02
N LYS A 190 -11.88 15.48 4.21
CA LYS A 190 -11.55 16.48 5.24
C LYS A 190 -10.10 16.36 5.68
N ALA A 191 -9.67 15.16 6.07
CA ALA A 191 -8.30 14.93 6.50
C ALA A 191 -7.29 15.31 5.40
N LEU A 192 -7.52 14.89 4.15
CA LEU A 192 -6.65 15.24 3.03
C LEU A 192 -6.60 16.75 2.75
N LYS A 193 -7.62 17.55 3.10
CA LYS A 193 -7.61 19.01 2.97
C LYS A 193 -6.80 19.69 4.08
N GLU A 194 -6.81 19.12 5.28
CA GLU A 194 -6.20 19.71 6.49
C GLU A 194 -4.71 19.40 6.64
N ILE A 195 -4.22 18.31 6.00
CA ILE A 195 -2.81 17.93 6.07
C ILE A 195 -1.90 18.98 5.44
N ILE A 196 -0.77 19.20 6.11
CA ILE A 196 0.32 20.09 5.67
C ILE A 196 1.68 19.44 6.01
N GLY A 197 2.75 19.87 5.35
CA GLY A 197 4.12 19.59 5.76
C GLY A 197 4.58 18.14 5.59
N ILE A 198 4.04 17.40 4.62
CA ILE A 198 4.43 16.02 4.31
C ILE A 198 5.23 15.92 3.02
N ASP A 199 6.08 14.91 2.94
CA ASP A 199 6.93 14.61 1.78
C ASP A 199 6.39 13.48 0.90
N ILE A 200 5.51 12.62 1.44
CA ILE A 200 4.95 11.45 0.76
C ILE A 200 3.61 11.03 1.37
N ILE A 201 2.74 10.44 0.55
CA ILE A 201 1.52 9.76 1.01
C ILE A 201 1.69 8.25 0.85
N GLY A 202 1.53 7.50 1.94
CA GLY A 202 1.38 6.05 1.98
C GLY A 202 -0.09 5.64 2.11
N VAL A 203 -0.46 4.52 1.53
CA VAL A 203 -1.82 3.98 1.63
C VAL A 203 -1.78 2.50 1.99
N SER A 204 -2.30 2.12 3.15
CA SER A 204 -2.65 0.74 3.46
C SER A 204 -4.01 0.45 2.82
N ALA A 205 -3.97 -0.24 1.67
CA ALA A 205 -5.10 -0.41 0.79
C ALA A 205 -5.79 -1.76 1.03
N GLY A 206 -6.77 -1.77 1.94
CA GLY A 206 -7.65 -2.92 2.19
C GLY A 206 -8.93 -2.82 1.35
N PHE A 207 -9.22 -3.87 0.60
CA PHE A 207 -10.42 -3.94 -0.24
C PHE A 207 -11.54 -4.74 0.41
N ASP A 208 -11.36 -5.18 1.64
CA ASP A 208 -12.36 -5.89 2.45
C ASP A 208 -13.47 -4.97 2.99
N SER A 209 -13.31 -3.65 2.94
CA SER A 209 -14.41 -2.69 3.10
C SER A 209 -15.48 -2.74 2.00
N TYR A 210 -15.27 -3.54 0.94
CA TYR A 210 -16.19 -3.68 -0.19
C TYR A 210 -17.56 -4.23 0.24
N GLU A 211 -18.65 -3.79 -0.44
CA GLU A 211 -20.05 -4.14 -0.10
C GLU A 211 -20.35 -5.64 -0.10
N LYS A 212 -19.54 -6.46 -0.80
CA LYS A 212 -19.67 -7.94 -0.83
C LYS A 212 -18.56 -8.65 -0.03
N ASP A 213 -17.72 -7.92 0.69
CA ASP A 213 -16.65 -8.44 1.54
C ASP A 213 -16.97 -8.20 3.02
N LEU A 214 -16.02 -8.33 3.91
CA LEU A 214 -16.20 -8.29 5.37
C LEU A 214 -16.83 -6.97 5.86
N GLY A 215 -16.38 -5.84 5.35
CA GLY A 215 -16.80 -4.50 5.79
C GLY A 215 -18.16 -4.04 5.23
N LYS A 216 -18.66 -4.64 4.15
CA LYS A 216 -20.01 -4.42 3.56
C LYS A 216 -20.41 -2.94 3.37
N LYS A 217 -19.46 -2.08 3.02
CA LYS A 217 -19.64 -0.62 3.02
C LYS A 217 -19.41 0.03 1.66
N LEU A 218 -18.21 -0.13 1.09
CA LEU A 218 -17.77 0.61 -0.08
C LEU A 218 -18.16 -0.08 -1.38
N LYS A 219 -18.44 0.73 -2.39
CA LYS A 219 -18.65 0.29 -3.77
C LYS A 219 -17.37 0.44 -4.57
N ARG A 220 -17.28 -0.23 -5.72
CA ARG A 220 -16.12 -0.12 -6.63
C ARG A 220 -15.78 1.32 -6.97
N PHE A 221 -16.78 2.16 -7.22
CA PHE A 221 -16.56 3.58 -7.52
C PHE A 221 -15.89 4.35 -6.39
N ASP A 222 -16.09 3.95 -5.14
CA ASP A 222 -15.45 4.62 -4.00
C ASP A 222 -13.95 4.42 -3.99
N PHE A 223 -13.47 3.23 -4.37
CA PHE A 223 -12.04 2.96 -4.51
C PHE A 223 -11.40 3.86 -5.59
N TYR A 224 -12.07 4.00 -6.75
CA TYR A 224 -11.63 4.96 -7.76
C TYR A 224 -11.62 6.39 -7.24
N HIS A 225 -12.66 6.79 -6.54
CA HIS A 225 -12.78 8.15 -5.98
C HIS A 225 -11.69 8.43 -4.94
N MET A 226 -11.43 7.49 -4.02
CA MET A 226 -10.35 7.61 -3.04
C MET A 226 -8.97 7.72 -3.74
N GLY A 227 -8.74 6.93 -4.78
CA GLY A 227 -7.53 7.07 -5.61
C GLY A 227 -7.35 8.48 -6.15
N ARG A 228 -8.40 9.07 -6.73
CA ARG A 228 -8.39 10.45 -7.24
C ARG A 228 -8.16 11.51 -6.15
N LEU A 229 -8.75 11.34 -4.98
CA LEU A 229 -8.52 12.24 -3.85
C LEU A 229 -7.05 12.23 -3.42
N LEU A 230 -6.46 11.05 -3.31
CA LEU A 230 -5.06 10.86 -2.95
C LEU A 230 -4.11 11.43 -3.99
N LYS A 231 -4.38 11.24 -5.29
CA LYS A 231 -3.62 11.88 -6.35
C LYS A 231 -3.66 13.40 -6.25
N LYS A 232 -4.87 13.97 -6.11
CA LYS A 232 -5.03 15.43 -5.97
C LYS A 232 -4.29 15.96 -4.75
N ALA A 233 -4.39 15.26 -3.62
CA ALA A 233 -3.70 15.62 -2.39
C ALA A 233 -2.17 15.54 -2.54
N SER A 234 -1.64 14.43 -3.09
CA SER A 234 -0.20 14.28 -3.27
C SER A 234 0.41 15.30 -4.21
N ASN A 235 -0.30 15.65 -5.29
CA ASN A 235 0.15 16.72 -6.20
C ASN A 235 0.24 18.09 -5.51
N ARG A 236 -0.70 18.38 -4.61
CA ARG A 236 -0.72 19.63 -3.83
C ARG A 236 0.34 19.66 -2.73
N LEU A 237 0.57 18.53 -2.05
CA LEU A 237 1.32 18.47 -0.80
C LEU A 237 2.78 18.04 -0.98
N CYS A 238 3.04 17.08 -1.85
CA CYS A 238 4.32 16.37 -1.91
C CYS A 238 4.78 16.03 -3.35
N ASN A 239 4.49 16.91 -4.29
CA ASN A 239 4.93 16.79 -5.70
C ASN A 239 4.52 15.46 -6.36
N GLY A 240 3.35 14.93 -5.99
CA GLY A 240 2.81 13.70 -6.55
C GLY A 240 3.35 12.41 -5.92
N ARG A 241 4.21 12.47 -4.90
CA ARG A 241 4.78 11.30 -4.22
C ARG A 241 3.72 10.55 -3.46
N ARG A 242 3.33 9.38 -3.97
CA ARG A 242 2.35 8.50 -3.35
C ARG A 242 2.59 7.04 -3.70
N PHE A 243 2.40 6.16 -2.74
CA PHE A 243 2.41 4.71 -2.95
C PHE A 243 1.31 4.05 -2.13
N ALA A 244 0.92 2.86 -2.55
CA ALA A 244 -0.02 2.05 -1.80
C ALA A 244 0.51 0.62 -1.64
N VAL A 245 0.10 -0.03 -0.56
CA VAL A 245 0.38 -1.45 -0.28
C VAL A 245 -0.94 -2.18 -0.10
N LEU A 246 -1.06 -3.37 -0.69
CA LEU A 246 -2.24 -4.22 -0.56
C LEU A 246 -2.31 -4.77 0.87
N GLU A 247 -3.46 -4.61 1.51
CA GLU A 247 -3.80 -5.21 2.79
C GLU A 247 -4.91 -6.27 2.62
N GLY A 248 -6.07 -6.10 3.22
CA GLY A 248 -7.22 -6.98 3.10
C GLY A 248 -7.91 -6.97 1.73
N GLY A 249 -8.96 -7.74 1.65
CA GLY A 249 -9.77 -7.96 0.43
C GLY A 249 -9.79 -9.44 0.08
N TYR A 250 -10.98 -10.06 0.24
CA TYR A 250 -11.13 -11.51 0.20
C TYR A 250 -12.23 -11.97 -0.77
N TYR A 251 -13.09 -11.09 -1.26
CA TYR A 251 -14.08 -11.41 -2.28
C TYR A 251 -13.43 -11.46 -3.67
N GLN A 252 -12.76 -12.59 -3.99
CA GLN A 252 -11.90 -12.75 -5.16
C GLN A 252 -12.61 -12.42 -6.49
N ALA A 253 -13.92 -12.68 -6.61
CA ALA A 253 -14.67 -12.44 -7.85
C ALA A 253 -14.65 -10.97 -8.33
N ASP A 254 -14.56 -10.01 -7.41
CA ASP A 254 -14.54 -8.58 -7.72
C ASP A 254 -13.22 -7.90 -7.29
N LEU A 255 -12.34 -8.58 -6.54
CA LEU A 255 -11.13 -8.01 -5.94
C LEU A 255 -10.24 -7.33 -6.99
N GLY A 256 -9.90 -8.01 -8.07
CA GLY A 256 -9.07 -7.44 -9.13
C GLY A 256 -9.65 -6.18 -9.76
N LYS A 257 -10.98 -6.14 -9.93
CA LYS A 257 -11.68 -4.95 -10.47
C LYS A 257 -11.72 -3.80 -9.47
N ASN A 258 -11.80 -4.08 -8.17
CA ASN A 258 -11.76 -3.05 -7.13
C ASN A 258 -10.35 -2.45 -7.02
N VAL A 259 -9.31 -3.30 -7.06
CA VAL A 259 -7.90 -2.87 -7.13
C VAL A 259 -7.65 -2.02 -8.37
N LEU A 260 -8.11 -2.47 -9.55
CA LEU A 260 -7.97 -1.70 -10.80
C LEU A 260 -8.65 -0.33 -10.69
N ALA A 261 -9.87 -0.26 -10.14
CA ALA A 261 -10.57 1.00 -9.97
C ALA A 261 -9.78 1.98 -9.08
N PHE A 262 -9.24 1.51 -7.95
CA PHE A 262 -8.37 2.31 -7.11
C PHE A 262 -7.13 2.78 -7.88
N CYS A 263 -6.44 1.87 -8.56
CA CYS A 263 -5.24 2.16 -9.32
C CYS A 263 -5.49 3.19 -10.44
N GLN A 264 -6.62 3.10 -11.15
CA GLN A 264 -7.01 4.08 -12.16
C GLN A 264 -7.18 5.48 -11.54
N GLY A 265 -7.93 5.60 -10.45
CA GLY A 265 -8.08 6.89 -9.77
C GLY A 265 -6.75 7.41 -9.18
N PHE A 266 -5.87 6.52 -8.75
CA PHE A 266 -4.57 6.85 -8.17
C PHE A 266 -3.55 7.31 -9.22
N ASP A 267 -3.71 6.87 -10.49
CA ASP A 267 -2.85 7.23 -11.62
C ASP A 267 -3.39 8.39 -12.46
N ASP A 268 -4.73 8.47 -12.65
CA ASP A 268 -5.41 9.52 -13.42
C ASP A 268 -5.19 10.92 -12.84
#